data_f88779d7670a76ee3470044208f2c9dc
#
_entry.id   f88779d7670a76ee3470044208f2c9dc
#
_cell.length_a   1.000
_cell.length_b   1.000
_cell.length_c   1.000
_cell.angle_alpha   90.00
_cell.angle_beta   90.00
_cell.angle_gamma   90.00
#
_symmetry.space_group_name_H-M   'P 1'
#
loop_
_entity.id
_entity.type
_entity.pdbx_description
1 polymer ?
#
loop_
_entity_poly.entity_id
_entity_poly.type
_entity_poly.pdbx_seq_one_letter_code
_entity_poly.pdbx_strand_id
1 'polypeptide(L)'
;MEIILIPLIYYAFWGFAIIFSIVNNLDLLLKVTNNKALFNVYLFVELLVSGTLITYSLVNSNYVLLIIGFFIFLSGLLGIWEREKMIKMMNEIGNRYDLIGAFMCFLLVALIYFFDSTSTII
;
A
#
# COMPACT_ATOMS: atom_id res chain seq x y z
N MET A 1 -12.47 -11.88 -14.19
CA MET A 1 -12.24 -10.94 -13.08
C MET A 1 -10.98 -10.15 -13.36
N GLU A 2 -11.05 -8.85 -13.26
CA GLU A 2 -9.89 -8.02 -13.58
C GLU A 2 -8.88 -8.02 -12.43
N ILE A 3 -7.61 -8.22 -12.77
CA ILE A 3 -6.53 -8.25 -11.80
C ILE A 3 -6.41 -6.92 -11.07
N ILE A 4 -6.78 -5.80 -11.72
CA ILE A 4 -6.73 -4.46 -11.13
C ILE A 4 -7.58 -4.35 -9.85
N LEU A 5 -8.60 -5.18 -9.69
CA LEU A 5 -9.42 -5.18 -8.50
C LEU A 5 -8.64 -5.60 -7.25
N ILE A 6 -7.59 -6.41 -7.41
CA ILE A 6 -6.79 -6.88 -6.28
C ILE A 6 -6.15 -5.70 -5.53
N PRO A 7 -5.34 -4.82 -6.16
CA PRO A 7 -4.80 -3.68 -5.44
C PRO A 7 -5.86 -2.69 -4.99
N LEU A 8 -6.92 -2.49 -5.77
CA LEU A 8 -7.99 -1.57 -5.38
C LEU A 8 -8.70 -2.02 -4.10
N ILE A 9 -9.08 -3.29 -4.05
CA ILE A 9 -9.76 -3.85 -2.87
C ILE A 9 -8.81 -3.87 -1.68
N TYR A 10 -7.55 -4.24 -1.90
CA TYR A 10 -6.56 -4.32 -0.84
C TYR A 10 -6.35 -2.97 -0.16
N TYR A 11 -6.13 -1.91 -0.92
CA TYR A 11 -5.90 -0.59 -0.35
C TYR A 11 -7.17 0.02 0.23
N ALA A 12 -8.34 -0.25 -0.36
CA ALA A 12 -9.61 0.18 0.22
C ALA A 12 -9.85 -0.49 1.57
N PHE A 13 -9.60 -1.78 1.67
CA PHE A 13 -9.71 -2.52 2.93
C PHE A 13 -8.80 -1.93 4.00
N TRP A 14 -7.52 -1.71 3.66
CA TRP A 14 -6.58 -1.11 4.60
C TRP A 14 -7.01 0.30 5.01
N GLY A 15 -7.47 1.11 4.05
CA GLY A 15 -7.94 2.45 4.34
C GLY A 15 -9.06 2.46 5.36
N PHE A 16 -10.07 1.61 5.19
CA PHE A 16 -11.18 1.52 6.14
C PHE A 16 -10.74 0.96 7.48
N ALA A 17 -9.87 -0.07 7.48
CA ALA A 17 -9.36 -0.63 8.72
C ALA A 17 -8.56 0.41 9.53
N ILE A 18 -7.76 1.23 8.85
CA ILE A 18 -6.97 2.28 9.50
C ILE A 18 -7.88 3.38 10.04
N ILE A 19 -8.94 3.76 9.31
CA ILE A 19 -9.92 4.74 9.82
C ILE A 19 -10.58 4.22 11.08
N PHE A 20 -10.97 2.95 11.09
CA PHE A 20 -11.53 2.32 12.29
C PHE A 20 -10.54 2.41 13.46
N SER A 21 -9.26 2.16 13.19
CA SER A 21 -8.20 2.28 14.19
C SER A 21 -8.08 3.70 14.72
N ILE A 22 -8.14 4.71 13.85
CA ILE A 22 -8.04 6.12 14.25
C ILE A 22 -9.19 6.49 15.19
N VAL A 23 -10.42 6.11 14.82
CA VAL A 23 -11.61 6.42 15.61
C VAL A 23 -11.54 5.80 17.00
N ASN A 24 -10.95 4.61 17.10
CA ASN A 24 -10.86 3.86 18.37
C ASN A 24 -9.50 3.97 19.06
N ASN A 25 -8.59 4.80 18.54
CA ASN A 25 -7.24 5.01 19.10
C ASN A 25 -6.46 3.71 19.28
N LEU A 26 -6.51 2.82 18.28
CA LEU A 26 -5.88 1.50 18.35
C LEU A 26 -4.42 1.48 17.89
N ASP A 27 -3.96 2.48 17.16
CA ASP A 27 -2.62 2.55 16.58
C ASP A 27 -2.27 1.27 15.80
N LEU A 28 -3.16 0.86 14.90
CA LEU A 28 -3.07 -0.40 14.16
C LEU A 28 -1.74 -0.55 13.44
N LEU A 29 -1.31 0.46 12.69
CA LEU A 29 -0.08 0.37 11.90
C LEU A 29 1.15 0.25 12.78
N LEU A 30 1.18 0.93 13.95
CA LEU A 30 2.28 0.79 14.89
C LEU A 30 2.31 -0.62 15.48
N LYS A 31 1.15 -1.19 15.80
CA LYS A 31 1.08 -2.56 16.30
C LYS A 31 1.59 -3.57 15.28
N VAL A 32 1.21 -3.40 14.02
CA VAL A 32 1.71 -4.27 12.95
C VAL A 32 3.22 -4.10 12.77
N THR A 33 3.70 -2.85 12.76
CA THR A 33 5.12 -2.55 12.58
C THR A 33 5.98 -3.13 13.69
N ASN A 34 5.51 -3.06 14.94
CA ASN A 34 6.28 -3.53 16.09
C ASN A 34 6.17 -5.04 16.32
N ASN A 35 5.24 -5.72 15.65
CA ASN A 35 5.17 -7.17 15.67
C ASN A 35 5.96 -7.72 14.48
N LYS A 36 7.08 -8.36 14.77
CA LYS A 36 8.02 -8.82 13.74
C LYS A 36 7.35 -9.75 12.72
N ALA A 37 6.54 -10.68 13.17
CA ALA A 37 5.86 -11.63 12.28
C ALA A 37 4.82 -10.93 11.41
N LEU A 38 4.01 -10.05 12.01
CA LEU A 38 2.99 -9.31 11.27
C LEU A 38 3.61 -8.34 10.27
N PHE A 39 4.71 -7.71 10.64
CA PHE A 39 5.40 -6.80 9.72
C PHE A 39 5.94 -7.54 8.50
N ASN A 40 6.53 -8.72 8.72
CA ASN A 40 7.02 -9.56 7.62
C ASN A 40 5.89 -9.96 6.66
N VAL A 41 4.76 -10.39 7.21
CA VAL A 41 3.59 -10.76 6.42
C VAL A 41 3.09 -9.55 5.65
N TYR A 42 3.01 -8.39 6.29
CA TYR A 42 2.57 -7.16 5.65
C TYR A 42 3.45 -6.81 4.45
N LEU A 43 4.77 -6.83 4.62
CA LEU A 43 5.71 -6.52 3.55
C LEU A 43 5.60 -7.51 2.39
N PHE A 44 5.46 -8.80 2.71
CA PHE A 44 5.32 -9.83 1.69
C PHE A 44 4.04 -9.65 0.86
N VAL A 45 2.92 -9.37 1.54
CA VAL A 45 1.64 -9.12 0.87
C VAL A 45 1.74 -7.86 0.00
N GLU A 46 2.40 -6.82 0.50
CA GLU A 46 2.62 -5.59 -0.27
C GLU A 46 3.38 -5.86 -1.56
N LEU A 47 4.41 -6.71 -1.52
CA LEU A 47 5.14 -7.11 -2.72
C LEU A 47 4.26 -7.87 -3.70
N LEU A 48 3.40 -8.77 -3.22
CA LEU A 48 2.49 -9.51 -4.08
C LEU A 48 1.48 -8.59 -4.75
N VAL A 49 0.91 -7.65 -4.01
CA VAL A 49 -0.06 -6.70 -4.54
C VAL A 49 0.57 -5.80 -5.59
N SER A 50 1.77 -5.28 -5.31
CA SER A 50 2.48 -4.46 -6.29
C SER A 50 2.87 -5.26 -7.54
N GLY A 51 3.21 -6.54 -7.37
CA GLY A 51 3.47 -7.44 -8.49
C GLY A 51 2.26 -7.61 -9.40
N THR A 52 1.06 -7.76 -8.82
CA THR A 52 -0.17 -7.84 -9.63
C THR A 52 -0.43 -6.56 -10.39
N LEU A 53 -0.19 -5.42 -9.76
CA LEU A 53 -0.37 -4.12 -10.42
C LEU A 53 0.63 -3.94 -11.57
N ILE A 54 1.89 -4.31 -11.37
CA ILE A 54 2.92 -4.26 -12.42
C ILE A 54 2.53 -5.16 -13.59
N THR A 55 2.11 -6.39 -13.30
CA THR A 55 1.69 -7.33 -14.34
C THR A 55 0.52 -6.78 -15.16
N TYR A 56 -0.49 -6.24 -14.48
CA TYR A 56 -1.64 -5.64 -15.14
C TYR A 56 -1.21 -4.47 -16.03
N SER A 57 -0.34 -3.61 -15.54
CA SER A 57 0.11 -2.43 -16.29
C SER A 57 0.92 -2.82 -17.52
N LEU A 58 1.74 -3.86 -17.44
CA LEU A 58 2.50 -4.36 -18.59
C LEU A 58 1.57 -4.94 -19.65
N VAL A 59 0.59 -5.74 -19.24
CA VAL A 59 -0.36 -6.36 -20.17
C VAL A 59 -1.17 -5.30 -20.91
N ASN A 60 -1.55 -4.22 -20.22
CA ASN A 60 -2.39 -3.16 -20.79
C ASN A 60 -1.59 -1.97 -21.33
N SER A 61 -0.27 -2.05 -21.30
CA SER A 61 0.63 -0.97 -21.77
C SER A 61 0.35 0.36 -21.06
N ASN A 62 -0.02 0.28 -19.78
CA ASN A 62 -0.32 1.46 -18.97
C ASN A 62 0.90 1.87 -18.16
N TYR A 63 1.69 2.78 -18.70
CA TYR A 63 2.97 3.16 -18.10
C TYR A 63 2.83 3.92 -16.79
N VAL A 64 1.74 4.66 -16.60
CA VAL A 64 1.51 5.39 -15.34
C VAL A 64 1.29 4.41 -14.20
N LEU A 65 0.43 3.41 -14.39
CA LEU A 65 0.22 2.36 -13.40
C LEU A 65 1.49 1.54 -13.17
N LEU A 66 2.30 1.34 -14.21
CA LEU A 66 3.57 0.65 -14.08
C LEU A 66 4.51 1.40 -13.12
N ILE A 67 4.59 2.72 -13.26
CA ILE A 67 5.40 3.55 -12.37
C ILE A 67 4.88 3.47 -10.93
N ILE A 68 3.57 3.57 -10.74
CA ILE A 68 2.96 3.46 -9.41
C ILE A 68 3.27 2.10 -8.79
N GLY A 69 3.07 1.02 -9.53
CA GLY A 69 3.34 -0.33 -9.04
C GLY A 69 4.80 -0.53 -8.70
N PHE A 70 5.70 0.02 -9.51
CA PHE A 70 7.13 -0.07 -9.29
C PHE A 70 7.55 0.65 -8.01
N PHE A 71 6.99 1.85 -7.75
CA PHE A 71 7.25 2.56 -6.50
C PHE A 71 6.79 1.77 -5.28
N ILE A 72 5.61 1.16 -5.34
CA ILE A 72 5.10 0.33 -4.24
C ILE A 72 6.01 -0.86 -4.02
N PHE A 73 6.45 -1.51 -5.10
CA PHE A 73 7.34 -2.66 -5.03
C PHE A 73 8.68 -2.29 -4.38
N LEU A 74 9.28 -1.18 -4.81
CA LEU A 74 10.53 -0.70 -4.21
C LEU A 74 10.35 -0.36 -2.74
N SER A 75 9.22 0.24 -2.38
CA SER A 75 8.92 0.54 -0.98
C SER A 75 8.89 -0.73 -0.12
N GLY A 76 8.26 -1.79 -0.62
CA GLY A 76 8.24 -3.08 0.06
C GLY A 76 9.64 -3.69 0.19
N LEU A 77 10.45 -3.63 -0.86
CA LEU A 77 11.83 -4.13 -0.81
C LEU A 77 12.68 -3.34 0.19
N LEU A 78 12.56 -2.02 0.22
CA LEU A 78 13.29 -1.20 1.18
C LEU A 78 12.83 -1.49 2.61
N GLY A 79 11.55 -1.77 2.80
CA GLY A 79 11.03 -2.17 4.11
C GLY A 79 11.65 -3.47 4.61
N ILE A 80 11.95 -4.40 3.70
CA ILE A 80 12.63 -5.65 4.07
C ILE A 80 14.11 -5.38 4.31
N TRP A 81 14.76 -4.62 3.43
CA TRP A 81 16.20 -4.36 3.49
C TRP A 81 16.58 -3.53 4.70
N GLU A 82 15.88 -2.42 4.95
CA GLU A 82 16.16 -1.48 6.04
C GLU A 82 15.07 -1.50 7.11
N ARG A 83 14.66 -2.69 7.48
CA ARG A 83 13.55 -2.92 8.41
C ARG A 83 13.70 -2.17 9.73
N GLU A 84 14.89 -2.22 10.35
CA GLU A 84 15.11 -1.58 11.64
C GLU A 84 14.97 -0.07 11.55
N LYS A 85 15.50 0.55 10.50
CA LYS A 85 15.35 1.98 10.26
C LYS A 85 13.90 2.36 10.03
N MET A 86 13.15 1.55 9.28
CA MET A 86 11.74 1.80 9.02
C MET A 86 10.92 1.74 10.31
N ILE A 87 11.16 0.72 11.14
CA ILE A 87 10.46 0.56 12.42
C ILE A 87 10.73 1.77 13.32
N LYS A 88 12.00 2.19 13.40
CA LYS A 88 12.38 3.34 14.19
C LYS A 88 11.70 4.61 13.73
N MET A 89 11.70 4.85 12.43
CA MET A 89 11.06 6.02 11.83
C MET A 89 9.55 6.04 12.11
N MET A 90 8.89 4.90 11.95
CA MET A 90 7.45 4.79 12.19
C MET A 90 7.10 5.04 13.66
N ASN A 91 7.93 4.56 14.59
CA ASN A 91 7.72 4.85 16.01
C ASN A 91 7.94 6.31 16.35
N GLU A 92 8.84 7.00 15.66
CA GLU A 92 9.04 8.44 15.84
C GLU A 92 7.83 9.25 15.35
N ILE A 93 7.17 8.80 14.28
CA ILE A 93 5.94 9.43 13.79
C ILE A 93 4.81 9.29 14.79
N GLY A 94 4.73 8.14 15.47
CA GLY A 94 3.77 7.90 16.54
C GLY A 94 2.32 7.83 16.07
N ASN A 95 1.41 8.52 16.76
CA ASN A 95 -0.04 8.45 16.50
C ASN A 95 -0.43 8.91 15.09
N ARG A 96 0.39 9.76 14.48
CA ARG A 96 0.11 10.27 13.13
C ARG A 96 0.31 9.24 12.05
N TYR A 97 0.94 8.12 12.38
CA TYR A 97 1.21 7.08 11.39
C TYR A 97 -0.08 6.53 10.78
N ASP A 98 -1.10 6.26 11.61
CA ASP A 98 -2.39 5.77 11.11
C ASP A 98 -3.04 6.80 10.17
N LEU A 99 -2.98 8.08 10.53
CA LEU A 99 -3.53 9.14 9.68
C LEU A 99 -2.82 9.20 8.33
N ILE A 100 -1.50 9.15 8.33
CA ILE A 100 -0.70 9.14 7.10
C ILE A 100 -1.01 7.89 6.28
N GLY A 101 -1.10 6.73 6.93
CA GLY A 101 -1.40 5.47 6.26
C GLY A 101 -2.76 5.47 5.59
N ALA A 102 -3.81 5.98 6.27
CA ALA A 102 -5.14 6.08 5.69
C ALA A 102 -5.13 7.00 4.47
N PHE A 103 -4.48 8.15 4.58
CA PHE A 103 -4.37 9.08 3.45
C PHE A 103 -3.69 8.42 2.26
N MET A 104 -2.58 7.72 2.48
CA MET A 104 -1.85 7.05 1.40
C MET A 104 -2.67 5.94 0.75
N CYS A 105 -3.42 5.16 1.55
CA CYS A 105 -4.26 4.10 1.01
C CYS A 105 -5.34 4.65 0.09
N PHE A 106 -6.06 5.68 0.52
CA PHE A 106 -7.11 6.27 -0.32
C PHE A 106 -6.54 7.00 -1.51
N LEU A 107 -5.38 7.64 -1.37
CA LEU A 107 -4.69 8.26 -2.49
C LEU A 107 -4.32 7.21 -3.55
N LEU A 108 -3.79 6.07 -3.15
CA LEU A 108 -3.44 4.99 -4.07
C LEU A 108 -4.67 4.43 -4.78
N VAL A 109 -5.78 4.24 -4.05
CA VAL A 109 -7.04 3.79 -4.67
C VAL A 109 -7.50 4.79 -5.73
N ALA A 110 -7.48 6.07 -5.40
CA ALA A 110 -7.91 7.11 -6.34
C ALA A 110 -7.00 7.17 -7.57
N LEU A 111 -5.68 7.11 -7.37
CA LEU A 111 -4.72 7.16 -8.48
C LEU A 111 -4.84 5.94 -9.38
N ILE A 112 -4.93 4.75 -8.80
CA ILE A 112 -5.03 3.51 -9.57
C ILE A 112 -6.32 3.52 -10.39
N TYR A 113 -7.44 3.86 -9.77
CA TYR A 113 -8.72 3.91 -10.46
C TYR A 113 -8.71 4.96 -11.58
N PHE A 114 -8.22 6.16 -11.29
CA PHE A 114 -8.22 7.27 -12.25
C PHE A 114 -7.37 6.93 -13.47
N PHE A 115 -6.15 6.46 -13.26
CA PHE A 115 -5.24 6.19 -14.38
C PHE A 115 -5.62 4.93 -15.13
N ASP A 116 -6.28 3.97 -14.50
CA ASP A 116 -6.85 2.83 -15.21
C ASP A 116 -7.96 3.28 -16.16
N SER A 117 -8.89 4.10 -15.67
CA SER A 117 -9.97 4.64 -16.51
C SER A 117 -9.46 5.47 -17.67
N THR A 118 -8.45 6.30 -17.41
CA THR A 118 -7.89 7.19 -18.42
C THR A 118 -7.20 6.41 -19.53
N SER A 119 -6.50 5.34 -19.20
CA SER A 119 -5.80 4.53 -20.19
C SER A 119 -6.76 3.80 -21.12
N THR A 120 -7.97 3.49 -20.68
CA THR A 120 -8.96 2.82 -21.53
C THR A 120 -9.60 3.77 -22.55
N ILE A 121 -9.48 5.06 -22.34
CA ILE A 121 -10.03 6.07 -23.24
C ILE A 121 -9.05 6.37 -24.38
N ILE A 122 -7.78 6.20 -24.13
CA ILE A 122 -6.72 6.46 -25.08
C ILE A 122 -6.41 5.20 -25.89
#